data_90856d92904df17a759e1b04c201bb5a
#
_entry.id   90856d92904df17a759e1b04c201bb5a
#
_cell.length_a   1.000
_cell.length_b   1.000
_cell.length_c   1.000
_cell.angle_alpha   90.00
_cell.angle_beta   90.00
_cell.angle_gamma   90.00
#
_symmetry.space_group_name_H-M   'P 1'
#
loop_
_entity.id
_entity.type
_entity.pdbx_description
1 polymer ?
#
loop_
_entity_poly.entity_id
_entity_poly.type
_entity_poly.pdbx_seq_one_letter_code
_entity_poly.pdbx_strand_id
1 'polypeptide(L)'
;VLNERRRIQRHVINRVAQYHSGLGALPRACLVTDISDGGARLYSDTPMPDAFTLTLAGAQAETRECRVAWRLGGEVGVEFTDRRRR
;
A
#
# COMPACT_ATOMS: atom_id res chain seq x y z
N VAL A 1 21.21 -19.09 -4.90
CA VAL A 1 20.60 -19.50 -4.59
C VAL A 1 19.67 -19.28 -3.48
N LEU A 2 19.89 -18.43 -2.64
CA LEU A 2 19.06 -18.15 -1.73
C LEU A 2 17.81 -17.62 -2.10
N ASN A 3 17.75 -16.87 -3.04
CA ASN A 3 16.59 -16.25 -3.43
C ASN A 3 15.55 -17.08 -3.95
N GLU A 4 15.83 -18.19 -4.27
CA GLU A 4 14.90 -18.97 -4.81
C GLU A 4 13.81 -19.26 -3.89
N ARG A 5 13.99 -19.11 -2.67
CA ARG A 5 13.02 -19.33 -1.82
C ARG A 5 11.97 -18.37 -1.80
N ARG A 6 12.19 -17.23 -2.33
CA ARG A 6 11.29 -16.22 -2.33
C ARG A 6 10.16 -16.56 -3.20
N ARG A 7 9.06 -16.92 -2.77
CA ARG A 7 7.99 -17.14 -3.60
C ARG A 7 7.18 -15.97 -3.83
N ILE A 8 7.16 -14.98 -2.99
CA ILE A 8 6.40 -13.77 -3.18
C ILE A 8 7.08 -12.87 -4.10
N GLN A 9 6.42 -12.46 -5.13
CA GLN A 9 7.00 -11.55 -6.06
C GLN A 9 6.71 -10.18 -5.64
N ARG A 10 7.68 -9.42 -5.24
CA ARG A 10 7.52 -8.05 -4.87
C ARG A 10 8.06 -7.19 -5.95
N HIS A 11 7.29 -6.21 -6.36
CA HIS A 11 7.71 -5.31 -7.41
C HIS A 11 8.01 -3.94 -6.82
N VAL A 12 9.20 -3.45 -7.01
CA VAL A 12 9.62 -2.15 -6.53
C VAL A 12 9.11 -1.14 -7.53
N ILE A 13 8.23 -0.26 -7.15
CA ILE A 13 7.64 0.65 -8.09
C ILE A 13 7.81 2.12 -7.80
N ASN A 14 8.03 2.55 -6.60
CA ASN A 14 8.19 3.95 -6.27
C ASN A 14 7.19 4.84 -6.97
N ARG A 15 5.93 4.63 -6.69
CA ARG A 15 4.89 5.39 -7.33
C ARG A 15 4.10 6.19 -6.34
N VAL A 16 3.73 7.40 -6.67
CA VAL A 16 2.93 8.24 -5.79
C VAL A 16 1.51 7.74 -5.83
N ALA A 17 0.89 7.65 -4.68
CA ALA A 17 -0.49 7.23 -4.56
C ALA A 17 -1.18 8.12 -3.55
N GLN A 18 -2.45 7.90 -3.30
CA GLN A 18 -3.19 8.66 -2.33
C GLN A 18 -3.90 7.71 -1.40
N TYR A 19 -4.12 8.16 -0.17
CA TYR A 19 -4.87 7.34 0.77
C TYR A 19 -5.87 8.21 1.50
N HIS A 20 -6.97 7.65 1.94
CA HIS A 20 -7.93 8.38 2.74
C HIS A 20 -8.57 7.42 3.72
N SER A 21 -9.01 7.94 4.83
CA SER A 21 -9.50 7.11 5.91
C SER A 21 -11.00 6.97 5.98
N GLY A 22 -11.72 7.40 5.00
CA GLY A 22 -13.15 7.18 5.01
C GLY A 22 -13.90 8.34 4.45
N LEU A 23 -15.20 8.31 4.60
CA LEU A 23 -16.03 9.33 4.07
C LEU A 23 -15.71 10.68 4.64
N GLY A 24 -15.63 11.65 3.82
CA GLY A 24 -15.34 12.97 4.27
C GLY A 24 -13.89 13.29 4.50
N ALA A 25 -13.04 12.31 4.47
CA ALA A 25 -11.63 12.56 4.69
C ALA A 25 -10.99 13.00 3.40
N LEU A 26 -10.05 13.93 3.48
CA LEU A 26 -9.38 14.39 2.30
C LEU A 26 -8.25 13.44 1.97
N PRO A 27 -8.04 13.12 0.71
CA PRO A 27 -6.95 12.23 0.34
C PRO A 27 -5.60 12.87 0.62
N ARG A 28 -4.63 12.06 0.96
CA ARG A 28 -3.29 12.53 1.18
C ARG A 28 -2.35 11.71 0.36
N ALA A 29 -1.24 12.29 -0.02
CA ALA A 29 -0.27 11.60 -0.88
C ALA A 29 0.63 10.69 -0.08
N CYS A 30 1.05 9.60 -0.68
CA CYS A 30 2.05 8.74 -0.09
C CYS A 30 2.84 8.13 -1.23
N LEU A 31 3.93 7.46 -0.92
CA LEU A 31 4.76 6.84 -1.94
C LEU A 31 4.67 5.33 -1.75
N VAL A 32 4.34 4.61 -2.80
CA VAL A 32 4.30 3.17 -2.75
C VAL A 32 5.66 2.72 -3.22
N THR A 33 6.43 2.09 -2.36
CA THR A 33 7.78 1.71 -2.72
C THR A 33 7.84 0.29 -3.23
N ASP A 34 6.96 -0.59 -2.76
CA ASP A 34 6.86 -1.86 -3.42
C ASP A 34 5.48 -2.44 -3.17
N ILE A 35 5.09 -3.42 -3.95
CA ILE A 35 3.77 -3.94 -3.89
C ILE A 35 3.79 -5.42 -4.23
N SER A 36 2.90 -6.18 -3.65
CA SER A 36 2.76 -7.59 -3.95
C SER A 36 1.27 -7.91 -3.95
N ASP A 37 0.90 -9.13 -4.18
CA ASP A 37 -0.48 -9.49 -4.20
C ASP A 37 -1.16 -9.26 -2.86
N GLY A 38 -0.46 -9.44 -1.79
CA GLY A 38 -1.07 -9.35 -0.47
C GLY A 38 -0.93 -8.04 0.23
N GLY A 39 -0.12 -7.14 -0.28
CA GLY A 39 0.09 -5.89 0.43
C GLY A 39 1.09 -5.00 -0.25
N ALA A 40 1.51 -3.96 0.48
CA ALA A 40 2.42 -2.98 -0.09
C ALA A 40 3.25 -2.35 1.00
N ARG A 41 4.33 -1.69 0.61
CA ARG A 41 5.13 -0.92 1.53
C ARG A 41 5.00 0.52 1.10
N LEU A 42 4.67 1.40 2.02
CA LEU A 42 4.40 2.78 1.71
C LEU A 42 5.26 3.70 2.56
N TYR A 43 5.46 4.91 2.09
CA TYR A 43 6.18 5.90 2.84
C TYR A 43 5.32 7.16 2.89
N SER A 44 5.20 7.78 4.03
CA SER A 44 4.43 9.00 4.17
C SER A 44 5.09 9.91 5.17
N ASP A 45 4.99 11.20 4.95
CA ASP A 45 5.55 12.18 5.85
C ASP A 45 4.65 12.34 7.05
N THR A 46 3.40 11.97 6.97
CA THR A 46 2.48 12.15 8.07
C THR A 46 2.02 10.79 8.52
N PRO A 47 1.62 10.64 9.76
CA PRO A 47 1.18 9.36 10.27
C PRO A 47 -0.04 8.88 9.51
N MET A 48 -0.06 7.62 9.16
CA MET A 48 -1.18 7.05 8.46
C MET A 48 -2.09 6.34 9.45
N PRO A 49 -3.39 6.31 9.21
CA PRO A 49 -4.31 5.64 10.12
C PRO A 49 -4.10 4.13 10.04
N ASP A 50 -4.65 3.38 10.96
CA ASP A 50 -4.47 1.94 10.97
C ASP A 50 -5.15 1.25 9.81
N ALA A 51 -6.17 1.84 9.27
CA ALA A 51 -6.85 1.28 8.11
C ALA A 51 -7.22 2.42 7.19
N PHE A 52 -7.13 2.21 5.90
CA PHE A 52 -7.44 3.27 4.95
C PHE A 52 -7.63 2.68 3.56
N THR A 53 -8.10 3.51 2.65
CA THR A 53 -8.27 3.13 1.27
C THR A 53 -7.11 3.73 0.49
N LEU A 54 -6.41 2.92 -0.27
CA LEU A 54 -5.28 3.36 -1.05
C LEU A 54 -5.70 3.40 -2.51
N THR A 55 -5.41 4.50 -3.19
CA THR A 55 -5.72 4.65 -4.60
C THR A 55 -4.41 4.80 -5.36
N LEU A 56 -4.14 3.85 -6.23
CA LEU A 56 -2.95 3.90 -7.05
C LEU A 56 -3.28 4.64 -8.31
N ALA A 57 -2.46 5.62 -8.62
CA ALA A 57 -2.69 6.42 -9.81
C ALA A 57 -2.10 5.73 -10.99
N GLY A 58 -2.52 6.08 -12.16
CA GLY A 58 -1.94 5.53 -13.36
C GLY A 58 -2.99 5.19 -14.37
N ALA A 59 -2.59 4.51 -15.42
CA ALA A 59 -3.45 4.17 -16.48
C ALA A 59 -4.63 3.39 -15.98
N GLN A 60 -4.41 2.56 -15.01
CA GLN A 60 -5.51 1.86 -14.45
C GLN A 60 -5.57 2.14 -13.01
N ALA A 61 -6.25 3.17 -12.62
CA ALA A 61 -6.35 3.55 -11.23
C ALA A 61 -7.00 2.42 -10.49
N GLU A 62 -6.45 2.05 -9.38
CA GLU A 62 -6.96 0.93 -8.64
C GLU A 62 -7.08 1.29 -7.19
N THR A 63 -8.14 0.91 -6.54
CA THR A 63 -8.38 1.21 -5.16
C THR A 63 -8.31 -0.06 -4.33
N ARG A 64 -7.58 -0.02 -3.25
CA ARG A 64 -7.44 -1.19 -2.38
C ARG A 64 -7.68 -0.80 -0.93
N GLU A 65 -8.33 -1.68 -0.19
CA GLU A 65 -8.52 -1.43 1.22
C GLU A 65 -7.32 -1.99 1.94
N CYS A 66 -6.75 -1.23 2.84
CA CYS A 66 -5.51 -1.60 3.49
C CYS A 66 -5.59 -1.54 5.00
N ARG A 67 -4.81 -2.35 5.66
CA ARG A 67 -4.68 -2.29 7.10
C ARG A 67 -3.20 -2.34 7.42
N VAL A 68 -2.75 -1.51 8.33
CA VAL A 68 -1.34 -1.43 8.67
C VAL A 68 -0.92 -2.67 9.41
N ALA A 69 0.12 -3.33 8.93
CA ALA A 69 0.67 -4.50 9.57
C ALA A 69 1.87 -4.13 10.43
N TRP A 70 2.65 -3.15 10.00
CA TRP A 70 3.80 -2.70 10.79
C TRP A 70 4.17 -1.28 10.41
N ARG A 71 4.88 -0.60 11.31
CA ARG A 71 5.35 0.73 11.07
C ARG A 71 6.80 0.81 11.47
N LEU A 72 7.59 1.53 10.71
CA LEU A 72 8.97 1.70 11.06
C LEU A 72 9.42 3.03 10.48
N GLY A 73 9.58 4.04 11.31
CA GLY A 73 9.93 5.36 10.84
C GLY A 73 8.81 5.88 9.99
N GLY A 74 9.11 6.35 8.83
CA GLY A 74 8.09 6.85 7.91
C GLY A 74 7.52 5.77 7.03
N GLU A 75 8.04 4.53 7.17
CA GLU A 75 7.55 3.46 6.34
C GLU A 75 6.45 2.67 7.00
N VAL A 76 5.55 2.15 6.20
CA VAL A 76 4.43 1.42 6.72
C VAL A 76 4.22 0.22 5.81
N GLY A 77 4.09 -0.95 6.39
CA GLY A 77 3.73 -2.13 5.61
C GLY A 77 2.26 -2.38 5.82
N VAL A 78 1.53 -2.57 4.73
CA VAL A 78 0.08 -2.80 4.83
C VAL A 78 -0.30 -4.10 4.16
N GLU A 79 -1.40 -4.68 4.62
CA GLU A 79 -1.94 -5.83 3.96
C GLU A 79 -3.23 -5.40 3.34
N PHE A 80 -3.54 -5.94 2.19
CA PHE A 80 -4.78 -5.60 1.51
C PHE A 80 -5.87 -6.45 2.13
N THR A 81 -6.94 -5.82 2.52
CA THR A 81 -8.02 -6.53 3.19
C THR A 81 -9.20 -6.76 2.29
N ASP A 82 -9.23 -6.12 1.10
CA ASP A 82 -10.31 -6.34 0.18
C ASP A 82 -9.98 -7.58 -0.57
N ARG A 83 -10.61 -8.70 -0.35
CA ARG A 83 -10.30 -9.85 -1.04
C ARG A 83 -10.71 -9.75 -2.44
N ARG A 84 -9.79 -9.90 -3.36
CA ARG A 84 -10.12 -9.82 -4.72
C ARG A 84 -10.67 -11.12 -5.09
N ARG A 85 -11.79 -11.21 -5.65
CA ARG A 85 -12.32 -12.43 -6.01
C ARG A 85 -11.99 -12.73 -7.34
N ARG A 86 -11.86 -13.83 -7.72
CA ARG A 86 -11.51 -14.09 -9.01
C ARG A 86 -12.30 -15.09 -9.55
#